data_898c4ac0eac579c41dd8ea4e93ab138a
#
_entry.id   898c4ac0eac579c41dd8ea4e93ab138a
#
_cell.length_a   1.000
_cell.length_b   1.000
_cell.length_c   1.000
_cell.angle_alpha   90.00
_cell.angle_beta   90.00
_cell.angle_gamma   90.00
#
_symmetry.space_group_name_H-M   'P 1'
#
loop_
_entity.id
_entity.type
_entity.pdbx_description
1 polymer ?
#
loop_
_entity_poly.entity_id
_entity_poly.type
_entity_poly.pdbx_seq_one_letter_code
_entity_poly.pdbx_strand_id
1 'polypeptide(L)'
;ILLTCRMLRGDEDEGLPEVLRSTGTGRAVPLVVPVTVVWMVIGGLSAGVGGILTWQTRSIEELTVSGAWALAGTICVTGWAFSAVAAVTSQLGRQVGQARSLSMIVLALAFVMRVSADQLSDGSRSDWLRWMTPLGWRDLVRPYTDDRFTVLAVCCTVAIALALSAVVLAARREYLDGYLPDRSSSRRRWRIRGHMDLLARLSRRGVLGWALASTGLAALYGSVSGSVNDLLAPDSPTASYVGKMASGSAVEQFVSLMTVVTVLLVAVAAVRRMNRLAGLEHAGLVEVELATGVSRSRLFLS
;
A
#
# COMPACT_ATOMS: atom_id res chain seq x y z
N ILE A 1 -0.49 1.03 -5.13
CA ILE A 1 -0.38 2.46 -4.74
C ILE A 1 0.99 3.04 -5.14
N LEU A 2 2.09 2.61 -4.52
CA LEU A 2 3.42 3.20 -4.76
C LEU A 2 3.90 3.04 -6.21
N LEU A 3 3.66 1.87 -6.80
CA LEU A 3 3.98 1.59 -8.20
C LEU A 3 3.16 2.50 -9.13
N THR A 4 1.86 2.62 -8.90
CA THR A 4 0.96 3.47 -9.69
C THR A 4 1.39 4.93 -9.62
N CYS A 5 1.69 5.47 -8.43
CA CYS A 5 2.19 6.83 -8.29
C CYS A 5 3.52 7.05 -9.01
N ARG A 6 4.41 6.05 -9.02
CA ARG A 6 5.70 6.14 -9.73
C ARG A 6 5.49 6.16 -11.23
N MET A 7 4.69 5.24 -11.78
CA MET A 7 4.43 5.15 -13.22
C MET A 7 3.68 6.37 -13.77
N LEU A 8 2.83 7.01 -12.95
CA LEU A 8 2.03 8.15 -13.42
C LEU A 8 2.76 9.49 -13.28
N ARG A 9 3.42 9.72 -12.13
CA ARG A 9 4.09 11.00 -11.85
C ARG A 9 5.58 10.95 -12.02
N GLY A 10 6.22 9.77 -11.80
CA GLY A 10 7.65 9.61 -12.01
C GLY A 10 8.01 9.82 -13.47
N ASP A 11 7.26 9.18 -14.36
CA ASP A 11 7.46 9.30 -15.80
C ASP A 11 7.16 10.74 -16.30
N GLU A 12 6.21 11.44 -15.65
CA GLU A 12 5.90 12.85 -15.95
C GLU A 12 7.01 13.79 -15.49
N ASP A 13 7.58 13.57 -14.32
CA ASP A 13 8.72 14.34 -13.79
C ASP A 13 10.00 14.10 -14.63
N GLU A 14 10.16 12.95 -15.28
CA GLU A 14 11.24 12.60 -16.19
C GLU A 14 11.01 13.11 -17.65
N GLY A 15 9.86 13.74 -17.93
CA GLY A 15 9.52 14.30 -19.25
C GLY A 15 9.09 13.28 -20.30
N LEU A 16 8.95 12.00 -19.96
CA LEU A 16 8.54 10.92 -20.88
C LEU A 16 7.20 11.18 -21.60
N PRO A 17 6.15 11.73 -20.95
CA PRO A 17 4.89 12.02 -21.63
C PRO A 17 5.00 13.10 -22.69
N GLU A 18 6.00 13.99 -22.64
CA GLU A 18 6.23 15.00 -23.67
C GLU A 18 6.67 14.35 -24.99
N VAL A 19 7.56 13.36 -24.89
CA VAL A 19 7.98 12.55 -26.03
C VAL A 19 6.82 11.75 -26.62
N LEU A 20 5.97 11.14 -25.75
CA LEU A 20 4.78 10.42 -26.20
C LEU A 20 3.75 11.32 -26.90
N ARG A 21 3.59 12.57 -26.43
CA ARG A 21 2.67 13.53 -27.07
C ARG A 21 3.12 13.99 -28.46
N SER A 22 4.43 14.07 -28.67
CA SER A 22 4.97 14.40 -29.99
C SER A 22 4.66 13.35 -31.05
N THR A 23 4.31 12.12 -30.63
CA THR A 23 3.88 11.03 -31.52
C THR A 23 2.38 11.02 -31.83
N GLY A 24 1.62 12.04 -31.41
CA GLY A 24 0.18 12.14 -31.65
C GLY A 24 -0.71 11.26 -30.76
N THR A 25 -0.19 10.71 -29.68
CA THR A 25 -0.94 9.90 -28.73
C THR A 25 -1.98 10.72 -27.97
N GLY A 26 -3.16 10.14 -27.71
CA GLY A 26 -4.25 10.80 -26.99
C GLY A 26 -3.88 11.20 -25.55
N ARG A 27 -4.47 12.29 -25.04
CA ARG A 27 -4.18 12.84 -23.70
C ARG A 27 -4.38 11.86 -22.54
N ALA A 28 -5.25 10.87 -22.68
CA ALA A 28 -5.55 9.88 -21.64
C ALA A 28 -4.57 8.69 -21.63
N VAL A 29 -3.85 8.44 -22.73
CA VAL A 29 -2.97 7.26 -22.88
C VAL A 29 -1.92 7.17 -21.77
N PRO A 30 -1.18 8.25 -21.40
CA PRO A 30 -0.18 8.20 -20.35
C PRO A 30 -0.73 7.84 -18.96
N LEU A 31 -2.04 7.95 -18.75
CA LEU A 31 -2.70 7.53 -17.51
C LEU A 31 -3.31 6.14 -17.64
N VAL A 32 -4.04 5.89 -18.73
CA VAL A 32 -4.81 4.64 -18.90
C VAL A 32 -3.87 3.43 -18.99
N VAL A 33 -2.78 3.53 -19.77
CA VAL A 33 -1.85 2.40 -19.98
C VAL A 33 -1.21 1.93 -18.67
N PRO A 34 -0.59 2.79 -17.84
CA PRO A 34 0.00 2.35 -16.58
C PRO A 34 -1.03 1.76 -15.61
N VAL A 35 -2.22 2.36 -15.51
CA VAL A 35 -3.30 1.84 -14.65
C VAL A 35 -3.75 0.46 -15.11
N THR A 36 -3.94 0.28 -16.43
CA THR A 36 -4.33 -1.02 -17.00
C THR A 36 -3.26 -2.09 -16.75
N VAL A 37 -1.99 -1.77 -16.94
CA VAL A 37 -0.89 -2.69 -16.65
C VAL A 37 -0.90 -3.11 -15.18
N VAL A 38 -1.02 -2.17 -14.26
CA VAL A 38 -1.11 -2.47 -12.81
C VAL A 38 -2.33 -3.35 -12.52
N TRP A 39 -3.46 -3.08 -13.14
CA TRP A 39 -4.68 -3.88 -12.96
C TRP A 39 -4.54 -5.30 -13.51
N MET A 40 -3.88 -5.47 -14.66
CA MET A 40 -3.56 -6.80 -15.20
C MET A 40 -2.63 -7.59 -14.27
N VAL A 41 -1.61 -6.95 -13.71
CA VAL A 41 -0.71 -7.60 -12.75
C VAL A 41 -1.46 -8.01 -11.49
N ILE A 42 -2.28 -7.12 -10.91
CA ILE A 42 -3.11 -7.44 -9.73
C ILE A 42 -4.08 -8.59 -10.05
N GLY A 43 -4.74 -8.53 -11.21
CA GLY A 43 -5.66 -9.58 -11.67
C GLY A 43 -4.97 -10.92 -11.84
N GLY A 44 -3.79 -10.95 -12.46
CA GLY A 44 -2.98 -12.16 -12.62
C GLY A 44 -2.55 -12.77 -11.28
N LEU A 45 -2.06 -11.94 -10.36
CA LEU A 45 -1.68 -12.39 -9.01
C LEU A 45 -2.90 -12.93 -8.24
N SER A 46 -4.03 -12.22 -8.30
CA SER A 46 -5.26 -12.66 -7.64
C SER A 46 -5.80 -13.96 -8.23
N ALA A 47 -5.76 -14.11 -9.56
CA ALA A 47 -6.13 -15.35 -10.23
C ALA A 47 -5.19 -16.50 -9.84
N GLY A 48 -3.90 -16.24 -9.69
CA GLY A 48 -2.93 -17.20 -9.16
C GLY A 48 -3.29 -17.68 -7.75
N VAL A 49 -3.65 -16.75 -6.86
CA VAL A 49 -4.14 -17.09 -5.51
C VAL A 49 -5.40 -17.95 -5.59
N GLY A 50 -6.39 -17.56 -6.41
CA GLY A 50 -7.61 -18.34 -6.62
C GLY A 50 -7.33 -19.74 -7.15
N GLY A 51 -6.40 -19.88 -8.09
CA GLY A 51 -5.98 -21.17 -8.66
C GLY A 51 -5.31 -22.07 -7.61
N ILE A 52 -4.40 -21.53 -6.81
CA ILE A 52 -3.73 -22.28 -5.73
C ILE A 52 -4.75 -22.75 -4.70
N LEU A 53 -5.65 -21.86 -4.25
CA LEU A 53 -6.70 -22.21 -3.29
C LEU A 53 -7.65 -23.24 -3.85
N THR A 54 -8.04 -23.12 -5.12
CA THR A 54 -8.86 -24.14 -5.81
C THR A 54 -8.15 -25.49 -5.89
N TRP A 55 -6.82 -25.51 -6.06
CA TRP A 55 -6.07 -26.75 -6.01
C TRP A 55 -6.09 -27.38 -4.60
N GLN A 56 -6.00 -26.54 -3.55
CA GLN A 56 -6.04 -26.98 -2.16
C GLN A 56 -7.41 -27.51 -1.72
N THR A 57 -8.51 -27.20 -2.43
CA THR A 57 -9.84 -27.79 -2.11
C THR A 57 -9.86 -29.32 -2.24
N ARG A 58 -8.89 -29.88 -2.97
CA ARG A 58 -8.74 -31.35 -3.07
C ARG A 58 -8.25 -32.02 -1.78
N SER A 59 -7.57 -31.25 -0.93
CA SER A 59 -6.94 -31.74 0.30
C SER A 59 -7.63 -31.25 1.58
N ILE A 60 -8.46 -30.23 1.46
CA ILE A 60 -9.13 -29.58 2.60
C ILE A 60 -10.61 -29.46 2.25
N GLU A 61 -11.44 -30.27 2.89
CA GLU A 61 -12.90 -30.37 2.62
C GLU A 61 -13.66 -29.07 2.92
N GLU A 62 -13.14 -28.23 3.84
CA GLU A 62 -13.75 -26.96 4.23
C GLU A 62 -13.61 -25.86 3.18
N LEU A 63 -12.70 -26.02 2.20
CA LEU A 63 -12.48 -25.04 1.14
C LEU A 63 -13.40 -25.32 -0.04
N THR A 64 -14.19 -24.32 -0.42
CA THR A 64 -15.04 -24.37 -1.62
C THR A 64 -14.37 -23.64 -2.78
N VAL A 65 -14.60 -24.10 -4.00
CA VAL A 65 -14.11 -23.43 -5.22
C VAL A 65 -14.71 -22.02 -5.34
N SER A 66 -15.99 -21.84 -5.00
CA SER A 66 -16.66 -20.55 -5.00
C SER A 66 -16.01 -19.59 -4.01
N GLY A 67 -15.74 -20.05 -2.78
CA GLY A 67 -15.06 -19.27 -1.75
C GLY A 67 -13.64 -18.84 -2.15
N ALA A 68 -12.89 -19.74 -2.81
CA ALA A 68 -11.56 -19.43 -3.35
C ALA A 68 -11.59 -18.29 -4.36
N TRP A 69 -12.56 -18.31 -5.30
CA TRP A 69 -12.72 -17.25 -6.30
C TRP A 69 -13.34 -15.98 -5.70
N ALA A 70 -14.23 -16.08 -4.71
CA ALA A 70 -14.75 -14.92 -3.98
C ALA A 70 -13.63 -14.19 -3.23
N LEU A 71 -12.70 -14.94 -2.60
CA LEU A 71 -11.53 -14.36 -1.94
C LEU A 71 -10.57 -13.73 -2.94
N ALA A 72 -10.22 -14.44 -4.01
CA ALA A 72 -9.36 -13.93 -5.07
C ALA A 72 -9.92 -12.66 -5.72
N GLY A 73 -11.23 -12.65 -6.00
CA GLY A 73 -11.94 -11.49 -6.52
C GLY A 73 -11.90 -10.30 -5.56
N THR A 74 -12.05 -10.55 -4.26
CA THR A 74 -11.96 -9.49 -3.24
C THR A 74 -10.56 -8.86 -3.20
N ILE A 75 -9.50 -9.69 -3.25
CA ILE A 75 -8.11 -9.21 -3.32
C ILE A 75 -7.91 -8.36 -4.57
N CYS A 76 -8.39 -8.85 -5.72
CA CYS A 76 -8.31 -8.15 -7.00
C CYS A 76 -8.96 -6.77 -6.95
N VAL A 77 -10.22 -6.70 -6.55
CA VAL A 77 -11.02 -5.46 -6.54
C VAL A 77 -10.48 -4.46 -5.50
N THR A 78 -10.04 -4.93 -4.35
CA THR A 78 -9.37 -4.09 -3.34
C THR A 78 -8.08 -3.48 -3.89
N GLY A 79 -7.26 -4.28 -4.57
CA GLY A 79 -6.04 -3.82 -5.24
C GLY A 79 -6.32 -2.80 -6.34
N TRP A 80 -7.36 -3.03 -7.16
CA TRP A 80 -7.82 -2.10 -8.19
C TRP A 80 -8.29 -0.78 -7.58
N ALA A 81 -9.07 -0.82 -6.50
CA ALA A 81 -9.55 0.38 -5.82
C ALA A 81 -8.41 1.23 -5.29
N PHE A 82 -7.41 0.63 -4.61
CA PHE A 82 -6.24 1.38 -4.13
C PHE A 82 -5.34 1.87 -5.26
N SER A 83 -5.25 1.15 -6.38
CA SER A 83 -4.58 1.63 -7.58
C SER A 83 -5.32 2.84 -8.19
N ALA A 84 -6.65 2.79 -8.24
CA ALA A 84 -7.48 3.91 -8.71
C ALA A 84 -7.36 5.14 -7.78
N VAL A 85 -7.37 4.94 -6.46
CA VAL A 85 -7.07 6.01 -5.49
C VAL A 85 -5.70 6.64 -5.77
N ALA A 86 -4.68 5.81 -6.03
CA ALA A 86 -3.36 6.30 -6.36
C ALA A 86 -3.35 7.07 -7.69
N ALA A 87 -4.15 6.66 -8.67
CA ALA A 87 -4.31 7.39 -9.92
C ALA A 87 -4.97 8.76 -9.70
N VAL A 88 -6.03 8.84 -8.86
CA VAL A 88 -6.69 10.10 -8.50
C VAL A 88 -5.72 11.03 -7.75
N THR A 89 -5.05 10.54 -6.72
CA THR A 89 -4.11 11.35 -5.92
C THR A 89 -2.91 11.81 -6.74
N SER A 90 -2.52 11.03 -7.76
CA SER A 90 -1.50 11.43 -8.73
C SER A 90 -1.96 12.62 -9.59
N GLN A 91 -3.25 12.79 -9.84
CA GLN A 91 -3.74 13.98 -10.53
C GLN A 91 -3.84 15.21 -9.60
N LEU A 92 -4.09 14.98 -8.31
CA LEU A 92 -4.17 16.06 -7.31
C LEU A 92 -2.80 16.62 -6.95
N GLY A 93 -1.79 15.77 -6.76
CA GLY A 93 -0.45 16.19 -6.39
C GLY A 93 0.33 16.72 -7.59
N ARG A 94 1.18 17.74 -7.38
CA ARG A 94 2.07 18.31 -8.41
C ARG A 94 3.36 17.52 -8.58
N GLN A 95 3.84 16.89 -7.51
CA GLN A 95 5.07 16.10 -7.47
C GLN A 95 4.78 14.66 -7.04
N VAL A 96 5.63 13.70 -7.45
CA VAL A 96 5.55 12.29 -7.02
C VAL A 96 5.46 12.15 -5.49
N GLY A 97 6.22 12.98 -4.76
CA GLY A 97 6.24 12.96 -3.30
C GLY A 97 4.89 13.36 -2.67
N GLN A 98 4.19 14.34 -3.24
CA GLN A 98 2.87 14.76 -2.80
C GLN A 98 1.82 13.67 -3.10
N ALA A 99 1.81 13.13 -4.33
CA ALA A 99 0.91 12.07 -4.75
C ALA A 99 1.03 10.83 -3.83
N ARG A 100 2.27 10.40 -3.55
CA ARG A 100 2.54 9.29 -2.61
C ARG A 100 2.06 9.58 -1.20
N SER A 101 2.31 10.80 -0.69
CA SER A 101 1.88 11.19 0.65
C SER A 101 0.36 11.18 0.77
N LEU A 102 -0.36 11.72 -0.22
CA LEU A 102 -1.82 11.70 -0.26
C LEU A 102 -2.37 10.27 -0.31
N SER A 103 -1.82 9.43 -1.19
CA SER A 103 -2.22 8.02 -1.29
C SER A 103 -2.01 7.27 0.03
N MET A 104 -0.91 7.53 0.73
CA MET A 104 -0.62 6.91 2.02
C MET A 104 -1.55 7.41 3.12
N ILE A 105 -1.93 8.69 3.10
CA ILE A 105 -2.93 9.23 4.04
C ILE A 105 -4.28 8.54 3.81
N VAL A 106 -4.72 8.40 2.54
CA VAL A 106 -5.98 7.69 2.24
C VAL A 106 -5.91 6.23 2.68
N LEU A 107 -4.80 5.54 2.45
CA LEU A 107 -4.61 4.16 2.93
C LEU A 107 -4.66 4.08 4.46
N ALA A 108 -4.00 5.00 5.16
CA ALA A 108 -4.00 5.05 6.62
C ALA A 108 -5.40 5.33 7.18
N LEU A 109 -6.16 6.26 6.56
CA LEU A 109 -7.54 6.52 6.92
C LEU A 109 -8.43 5.30 6.69
N ALA A 110 -8.31 4.63 5.53
CA ALA A 110 -9.03 3.40 5.22
C ALA A 110 -8.73 2.31 6.27
N PHE A 111 -7.48 2.21 6.70
CA PHE A 111 -7.07 1.27 7.75
C PHE A 111 -7.68 1.62 9.12
N VAL A 112 -7.60 2.89 9.55
CA VAL A 112 -8.23 3.35 10.80
C VAL A 112 -9.74 3.09 10.78
N MET A 113 -10.41 3.41 9.68
CA MET A 113 -11.85 3.12 9.53
C MET A 113 -12.14 1.61 9.61
N ARG A 114 -11.27 0.78 9.02
CA ARG A 114 -11.40 -0.69 9.10
C ARG A 114 -11.31 -1.18 10.55
N VAL A 115 -10.28 -0.72 11.29
CA VAL A 115 -10.11 -1.08 12.70
C VAL A 115 -11.28 -0.58 13.56
N SER A 116 -11.75 0.65 13.29
CA SER A 116 -12.92 1.20 13.99
C SER A 116 -14.19 0.38 13.72
N ALA A 117 -14.38 -0.10 12.49
CA ALA A 117 -15.50 -0.97 12.13
C ALA A 117 -15.46 -2.31 12.87
N ASP A 118 -14.27 -2.85 13.12
CA ASP A 118 -14.12 -4.10 13.87
C ASP A 118 -14.39 -3.92 15.36
N GLN A 119 -14.03 -2.77 15.94
CA GLN A 119 -14.29 -2.47 17.35
C GLN A 119 -15.77 -2.16 17.62
N LEU A 120 -16.49 -1.62 16.63
CA LEU A 120 -17.91 -1.27 16.73
C LEU A 120 -18.84 -2.43 16.37
N SER A 121 -18.43 -3.68 16.54
CA SER A 121 -19.06 -4.90 16.05
C SER A 121 -20.51 -5.19 16.53
N ASP A 122 -21.16 -4.26 17.23
CA ASP A 122 -22.56 -4.32 17.63
C ASP A 122 -23.51 -3.93 16.47
N GLY A 123 -23.72 -4.86 15.52
CA GLY A 123 -24.83 -4.79 14.59
C GLY A 123 -24.71 -3.79 13.43
N SER A 124 -25.82 -3.36 12.88
CA SER A 124 -25.98 -2.62 11.64
C SER A 124 -25.22 -1.26 11.53
N ARG A 125 -24.71 -0.73 12.63
CA ARG A 125 -23.97 0.53 12.64
C ARG A 125 -22.56 0.47 12.08
N SER A 126 -21.93 -0.71 12.02
CA SER A 126 -20.56 -0.87 11.50
C SER A 126 -20.53 -1.17 10.00
N ASP A 127 -21.63 -1.63 9.41
CA ASP A 127 -21.65 -2.07 8.01
C ASP A 127 -21.37 -0.92 7.04
N TRP A 128 -21.85 0.29 7.29
CA TRP A 128 -21.57 1.45 6.44
C TRP A 128 -20.07 1.81 6.40
N LEU A 129 -19.35 1.65 7.54
CA LEU A 129 -17.91 1.86 7.59
C LEU A 129 -17.16 0.82 6.74
N ARG A 130 -17.62 -0.43 6.71
CA ARG A 130 -17.07 -1.48 5.87
C ARG A 130 -17.25 -1.20 4.38
N TRP A 131 -18.38 -0.58 3.99
CA TRP A 131 -18.61 -0.15 2.61
C TRP A 131 -17.68 0.98 2.19
N MET A 132 -17.37 1.93 3.08
CA MET A 132 -16.54 3.09 2.77
C MET A 132 -15.06 2.76 2.53
N THR A 133 -14.60 1.60 2.99
CA THR A 133 -13.18 1.25 2.85
C THR A 133 -12.99 -0.01 2.02
N PRO A 134 -12.09 -0.02 1.02
CA PRO A 134 -11.79 -1.24 0.27
C PRO A 134 -11.30 -2.39 1.15
N LEU A 135 -10.72 -2.10 2.32
CA LEU A 135 -10.26 -3.10 3.28
C LEU A 135 -11.42 -3.83 3.99
N GLY A 136 -12.61 -3.21 4.06
CA GLY A 136 -13.81 -3.80 4.63
C GLY A 136 -14.60 -4.70 3.69
N TRP A 137 -14.30 -4.66 2.39
CA TRP A 137 -15.07 -5.38 1.38
C TRP A 137 -15.02 -6.90 1.53
N ARG A 138 -13.93 -7.44 2.10
CA ARG A 138 -13.84 -8.87 2.41
C ARG A 138 -14.98 -9.34 3.31
N ASP A 139 -15.32 -8.56 4.32
CA ASP A 139 -16.35 -8.94 5.29
C ASP A 139 -17.77 -8.78 4.73
N LEU A 140 -17.94 -7.96 3.70
CA LEU A 140 -19.20 -7.83 2.97
C LEU A 140 -19.40 -8.97 1.97
N VAL A 141 -18.32 -9.40 1.28
CA VAL A 141 -18.34 -10.53 0.33
C VAL A 141 -18.48 -11.86 1.04
N ARG A 142 -17.89 -12.00 2.27
CA ARG A 142 -17.88 -13.22 3.09
C ARG A 142 -17.43 -14.46 2.30
N PRO A 143 -16.18 -14.50 1.81
CA PRO A 143 -15.65 -15.68 1.13
C PRO A 143 -15.77 -16.93 2.03
N TYR A 144 -16.08 -18.08 1.42
CA TYR A 144 -16.29 -19.38 2.08
C TYR A 144 -17.52 -19.49 2.99
N THR A 145 -18.33 -18.45 3.11
CA THR A 145 -19.56 -18.49 3.90
C THR A 145 -20.79 -18.25 3.03
N ASP A 146 -20.91 -17.03 2.51
CA ASP A 146 -22.06 -16.59 1.68
C ASP A 146 -21.66 -16.37 0.22
N ASP A 147 -20.37 -16.20 -0.06
CA ASP A 147 -19.79 -15.96 -1.40
C ASP A 147 -20.56 -14.92 -2.22
N ARG A 148 -20.76 -13.71 -1.66
CA ARG A 148 -21.64 -12.67 -2.23
C ARG A 148 -21.00 -12.00 -3.44
N PHE A 149 -21.05 -12.63 -4.62
CA PHE A 149 -20.54 -12.09 -5.87
C PHE A 149 -21.24 -10.80 -6.30
N THR A 150 -22.49 -10.56 -5.91
CA THR A 150 -23.20 -9.29 -6.15
C THR A 150 -22.49 -8.11 -5.48
N VAL A 151 -22.05 -8.27 -4.23
CA VAL A 151 -21.25 -7.27 -3.51
C VAL A 151 -19.92 -7.04 -4.22
N LEU A 152 -19.26 -8.12 -4.67
CA LEU A 152 -18.02 -8.03 -5.43
C LEU A 152 -18.19 -7.21 -6.71
N ALA A 153 -19.30 -7.40 -7.44
CA ALA A 153 -19.63 -6.62 -8.64
C ALA A 153 -19.82 -5.12 -8.32
N VAL A 154 -20.49 -4.79 -7.22
CA VAL A 154 -20.65 -3.39 -6.76
C VAL A 154 -19.28 -2.79 -6.42
N CYS A 155 -18.43 -3.49 -5.67
CA CYS A 155 -17.08 -3.03 -5.34
C CYS A 155 -16.22 -2.82 -6.60
N CYS A 156 -16.33 -3.71 -7.59
CA CYS A 156 -15.68 -3.59 -8.88
C CYS A 156 -16.14 -2.30 -9.61
N THR A 157 -17.44 -2.05 -9.62
CA THR A 157 -18.01 -0.82 -10.21
C THR A 157 -17.46 0.44 -9.54
N VAL A 158 -17.32 0.44 -8.22
CA VAL A 158 -16.72 1.55 -7.46
C VAL A 158 -15.24 1.74 -7.84
N ALA A 159 -14.46 0.66 -7.97
CA ALA A 159 -13.07 0.75 -8.40
C ALA A 159 -12.92 1.32 -9.81
N ILE A 160 -13.79 0.89 -10.75
CA ILE A 160 -13.82 1.42 -12.12
C ILE A 160 -14.24 2.89 -12.11
N ALA A 161 -15.26 3.28 -11.36
CA ALA A 161 -15.70 4.67 -11.25
C ALA A 161 -14.60 5.59 -10.71
N LEU A 162 -13.82 5.13 -9.73
CA LEU A 162 -12.63 5.83 -9.22
C LEU A 162 -11.55 5.98 -10.30
N ALA A 163 -11.29 4.93 -11.08
CA ALA A 163 -10.32 5.01 -12.17
C ALA A 163 -10.78 5.98 -13.27
N LEU A 164 -12.06 5.96 -13.63
CA LEU A 164 -12.64 6.90 -14.59
C LEU A 164 -12.58 8.34 -14.08
N SER A 165 -12.79 8.57 -12.78
CA SER A 165 -12.63 9.90 -12.19
C SER A 165 -11.19 10.42 -12.34
N ALA A 166 -10.18 9.55 -12.21
CA ALA A 166 -8.80 9.91 -12.47
C ALA A 166 -8.56 10.32 -13.94
N VAL A 167 -9.20 9.62 -14.91
CA VAL A 167 -9.13 9.98 -16.33
C VAL A 167 -9.76 11.35 -16.58
N VAL A 168 -10.92 11.62 -16.00
CA VAL A 168 -11.61 12.92 -16.12
C VAL A 168 -10.75 14.05 -15.52
N LEU A 169 -10.16 13.82 -14.34
CA LEU A 169 -9.25 14.78 -13.72
C LEU A 169 -8.02 15.04 -14.60
N ALA A 170 -7.42 13.99 -15.17
CA ALA A 170 -6.29 14.12 -16.09
C ALA A 170 -6.63 14.90 -17.36
N ALA A 171 -7.84 14.69 -17.90
CA ALA A 171 -8.29 15.41 -19.10
C ALA A 171 -8.50 16.91 -18.87
N ARG A 172 -8.89 17.30 -17.65
CA ARG A 172 -9.15 18.69 -17.24
C ARG A 172 -7.92 19.42 -16.73
N ARG A 173 -6.84 18.70 -16.44
CA ARG A 173 -5.61 19.23 -15.87
C ARG A 173 -4.67 19.76 -16.96
N GLU A 174 -3.98 20.87 -16.68
CA GLU A 174 -2.83 21.30 -17.48
C GLU A 174 -1.62 20.41 -17.21
N TYR A 175 -0.76 20.27 -18.21
CA TYR A 175 0.43 19.45 -18.13
C TYR A 175 1.41 19.99 -17.07
N LEU A 176 2.04 19.11 -16.29
CA LEU A 176 2.92 19.44 -15.17
C LEU A 176 2.27 20.19 -14.00
N ASP A 177 0.98 20.50 -14.07
CA ASP A 177 0.29 21.15 -12.95
C ASP A 177 -0.42 20.11 -12.05
N GLY A 178 -0.84 20.52 -10.88
CA GLY A 178 -1.63 19.72 -9.93
C GLY A 178 -2.69 20.61 -9.32
N TYR A 179 -3.81 20.02 -8.90
CA TYR A 179 -4.87 20.78 -8.23
C TYR A 179 -4.46 21.32 -6.86
N LEU A 180 -3.41 20.72 -6.25
CA LEU A 180 -2.92 21.15 -4.95
C LEU A 180 -1.70 22.08 -5.11
N PRO A 181 -1.68 23.20 -4.37
CA PRO A 181 -0.56 24.14 -4.43
C PRO A 181 0.73 23.48 -3.94
N ASP A 182 1.84 23.86 -4.55
CA ASP A 182 3.15 23.37 -4.16
C ASP A 182 3.52 23.92 -2.77
N ARG A 183 3.68 23.01 -1.80
CA ARG A 183 4.15 23.37 -0.46
C ARG A 183 5.65 23.70 -0.40
N SER A 184 6.37 23.53 -1.52
CA SER A 184 7.82 23.82 -1.59
C SER A 184 8.16 25.32 -1.53
N SER A 185 7.17 26.21 -1.74
CA SER A 185 7.37 27.65 -1.75
C SER A 185 7.47 28.31 -0.37
N SER A 186 7.44 27.56 0.72
CA SER A 186 7.73 28.11 2.03
C SER A 186 9.19 28.59 2.07
N ARG A 187 9.38 29.88 1.85
CA ARG A 187 10.66 30.60 1.91
C ARG A 187 11.28 30.63 3.31
N ARG A 188 11.04 29.60 4.14
CA ARG A 188 11.72 29.48 5.41
C ARG A 188 13.18 29.13 5.13
N ARG A 189 14.04 30.16 5.07
CA ARG A 189 15.50 30.04 4.98
C ARG A 189 15.99 29.27 6.21
N TRP A 190 16.06 27.95 6.07
CA TRP A 190 16.58 27.11 7.12
C TRP A 190 18.10 27.16 7.06
N ARG A 191 18.72 27.62 8.12
CA ARG A 191 20.17 27.60 8.26
C ARG A 191 20.62 26.17 8.48
N ILE A 192 21.15 25.53 7.44
CA ILE A 192 21.72 24.18 7.50
C ILE A 192 23.07 24.31 8.19
N ARG A 193 23.25 23.64 9.32
CA ARG A 193 24.46 23.70 10.14
C ARG A 193 25.49 22.63 9.80
N GLY A 194 25.23 21.78 8.82
CA GLY A 194 26.13 20.73 8.35
C GLY A 194 25.43 19.61 7.60
N HIS A 195 26.23 18.70 7.06
CA HIS A 195 25.76 17.57 6.27
C HIS A 195 24.74 16.68 7.03
N MET A 196 25.00 16.39 8.31
CA MET A 196 24.12 15.60 9.17
C MET A 196 22.74 16.26 9.41
N ASP A 197 22.69 17.59 9.55
CA ASP A 197 21.41 18.31 9.70
C ASP A 197 20.59 18.24 8.40
N LEU A 198 21.24 18.31 7.24
CA LEU A 198 20.60 18.13 5.94
C LEU A 198 20.02 16.72 5.80
N LEU A 199 20.81 15.68 6.05
CA LEU A 199 20.40 14.29 5.94
C LEU A 199 19.29 13.92 6.92
N ALA A 200 19.39 14.36 8.18
CA ALA A 200 18.35 14.16 9.18
C ALA A 200 17.01 14.78 8.74
N ARG A 201 17.05 15.94 8.09
CA ARG A 201 15.83 16.61 7.59
C ARG A 201 15.24 15.92 6.36
N LEU A 202 16.09 15.49 5.42
CA LEU A 202 15.68 14.74 4.24
C LEU A 202 15.08 13.37 4.63
N SER A 203 15.63 12.72 5.66
CA SER A 203 15.19 11.41 6.16
C SER A 203 13.99 11.48 7.09
N ARG A 204 13.79 12.58 7.81
CA ARG A 204 12.82 12.73 8.90
C ARG A 204 11.42 12.26 8.52
N ARG A 205 10.93 12.63 7.35
CA ARG A 205 9.59 12.22 6.90
C ARG A 205 9.49 10.71 6.68
N GLY A 206 10.53 10.10 6.13
CA GLY A 206 10.60 8.65 5.94
C GLY A 206 10.69 7.91 7.27
N VAL A 207 11.58 8.35 8.16
CA VAL A 207 11.75 7.76 9.50
C VAL A 207 10.48 7.88 10.33
N LEU A 208 9.85 9.07 10.35
CA LEU A 208 8.58 9.26 11.06
C LEU A 208 7.46 8.39 10.48
N GLY A 209 7.38 8.26 9.15
CA GLY A 209 6.40 7.38 8.51
C GLY A 209 6.58 5.91 8.92
N TRP A 210 7.80 5.42 8.93
CA TRP A 210 8.11 4.06 9.38
C TRP A 210 7.89 3.87 10.88
N ALA A 211 8.27 4.84 11.71
CA ALA A 211 8.03 4.80 13.15
C ALA A 211 6.53 4.73 13.47
N LEU A 212 5.73 5.58 12.83
CA LEU A 212 4.28 5.56 12.99
C LEU A 212 3.65 4.25 12.51
N ALA A 213 4.09 3.71 11.36
CA ALA A 213 3.60 2.44 10.85
C ALA A 213 3.94 1.28 11.80
N SER A 214 5.18 1.22 12.29
CA SER A 214 5.63 0.17 13.21
C SER A 214 4.92 0.28 14.58
N THR A 215 4.78 1.49 15.11
CA THR A 215 4.07 1.73 16.37
C THR A 215 2.58 1.40 16.25
N GLY A 216 1.94 1.79 15.13
CA GLY A 216 0.54 1.45 14.86
C GLY A 216 0.33 -0.05 14.74
N LEU A 217 1.22 -0.76 14.09
CA LEU A 217 1.18 -2.22 13.96
C LEU A 217 1.38 -2.90 15.33
N ALA A 218 2.35 -2.43 16.13
CA ALA A 218 2.58 -2.95 17.48
C ALA A 218 1.38 -2.72 18.41
N ALA A 219 0.74 -1.53 18.30
CA ALA A 219 -0.47 -1.23 19.08
C ALA A 219 -1.65 -2.14 18.70
N LEU A 220 -1.81 -2.44 17.39
CA LEU A 220 -2.81 -3.40 16.93
C LEU A 220 -2.56 -4.81 17.47
N TYR A 221 -1.31 -5.27 17.41
CA TYR A 221 -0.97 -6.59 17.95
C TYR A 221 -1.20 -6.64 19.46
N GLY A 222 -0.86 -5.55 20.17
CA GLY A 222 -1.13 -5.44 21.62
C GLY A 222 -2.63 -5.49 21.94
N SER A 223 -3.48 -4.85 21.14
CA SER A 223 -4.93 -4.87 21.36
C SER A 223 -5.56 -6.24 21.10
N VAL A 224 -5.02 -7.00 20.15
CA VAL A 224 -5.52 -8.36 19.81
C VAL A 224 -4.98 -9.41 20.79
N SER A 225 -3.85 -9.16 21.46
CA SER A 225 -3.20 -10.15 22.33
C SER A 225 -4.11 -10.65 23.47
N GLY A 226 -5.04 -9.83 23.95
CA GLY A 226 -6.04 -10.23 24.96
C GLY A 226 -7.05 -11.27 24.47
N SER A 227 -7.39 -11.23 23.18
CA SER A 227 -8.34 -12.16 22.56
C SER A 227 -7.67 -13.39 21.93
N VAL A 228 -6.34 -13.51 22.01
CA VAL A 228 -5.59 -14.62 21.40
C VAL A 228 -5.95 -15.97 22.03
N ASN A 229 -6.21 -16.00 23.32
CA ASN A 229 -6.63 -17.23 24.00
C ASN A 229 -7.97 -17.77 23.47
N ASP A 230 -8.87 -16.88 23.06
CA ASP A 230 -10.17 -17.28 22.50
C ASP A 230 -10.01 -17.73 21.04
N LEU A 231 -9.10 -17.11 20.28
CA LEU A 231 -8.81 -17.45 18.88
C LEU A 231 -8.01 -18.74 18.72
N LEU A 232 -7.20 -19.09 19.71
CA LEU A 232 -6.32 -20.27 19.74
C LEU A 232 -6.86 -21.35 20.71
N ALA A 233 -8.18 -21.36 20.95
CA ALA A 233 -8.80 -22.45 21.69
C ALA A 233 -8.41 -23.81 21.07
N PRO A 234 -8.21 -24.87 21.87
CA PRO A 234 -7.69 -26.18 21.41
C PRO A 234 -8.42 -26.76 20.20
N ASP A 235 -9.69 -26.43 20.04
CA ASP A 235 -10.56 -26.92 18.97
C ASP A 235 -10.58 -26.04 17.71
N SER A 236 -9.77 -24.96 17.65
CA SER A 236 -9.75 -24.07 16.49
C SER A 236 -8.81 -24.59 15.40
N PRO A 237 -9.17 -24.50 14.10
CA PRO A 237 -8.28 -24.85 13.00
C PRO A 237 -6.96 -24.05 13.02
N THR A 238 -7.01 -22.83 13.54
CA THR A 238 -5.89 -21.92 13.66
C THR A 238 -4.84 -22.43 14.64
N ALA A 239 -5.26 -23.04 15.76
CA ALA A 239 -4.37 -23.58 16.77
C ALA A 239 -3.44 -24.68 16.21
N SER A 240 -3.94 -25.53 15.31
CA SER A 240 -3.16 -26.60 14.70
C SER A 240 -2.05 -26.10 13.77
N TYR A 241 -2.25 -24.97 13.08
CA TYR A 241 -1.25 -24.35 12.24
C TYR A 241 -0.20 -23.58 13.05
N VAL A 242 -0.64 -22.82 14.04
CA VAL A 242 0.24 -22.02 14.89
C VAL A 242 1.09 -22.93 15.79
N GLY A 243 0.52 -24.02 16.30
CA GLY A 243 1.24 -25.03 17.11
C GLY A 243 2.34 -25.77 16.36
N LYS A 244 2.29 -25.84 15.02
CA LYS A 244 3.37 -26.39 14.18
C LYS A 244 4.52 -25.41 13.96
N MET A 245 4.32 -24.12 14.20
CA MET A 245 5.32 -23.08 13.92
C MET A 245 6.13 -22.67 15.14
N ALA A 246 5.61 -22.87 16.33
CA ALA A 246 6.30 -22.51 17.58
C ALA A 246 5.88 -23.43 18.74
N SER A 247 6.81 -23.76 19.62
CA SER A 247 6.57 -24.45 20.89
C SER A 247 6.34 -23.41 22.00
N GLY A 248 5.26 -23.54 22.78
CA GLY A 248 4.94 -22.62 23.88
C GLY A 248 3.45 -22.37 24.04
N SER A 249 3.08 -21.44 24.90
CA SER A 249 1.69 -21.02 25.07
C SER A 249 1.15 -20.32 23.80
N ALA A 250 -0.17 -20.30 23.61
CA ALA A 250 -0.81 -19.66 22.48
C ALA A 250 -0.38 -18.19 22.28
N VAL A 251 -0.20 -17.47 23.39
CA VAL A 251 0.28 -16.09 23.40
C VAL A 251 1.73 -15.98 22.92
N GLU A 252 2.61 -16.90 23.36
CA GLU A 252 4.02 -16.93 22.93
C GLU A 252 4.14 -17.21 21.43
N GLN A 253 3.35 -18.13 20.92
CA GLN A 253 3.30 -18.47 19.49
C GLN A 253 2.83 -17.27 18.67
N PHE A 254 1.78 -16.57 19.12
CA PHE A 254 1.28 -15.35 18.48
C PHE A 254 2.34 -14.24 18.50
N VAL A 255 2.96 -13.97 19.64
CA VAL A 255 4.01 -12.95 19.78
C VAL A 255 5.21 -13.30 18.90
N SER A 256 5.60 -14.58 18.81
CA SER A 256 6.68 -15.04 17.94
C SER A 256 6.37 -14.76 16.46
N LEU A 257 5.17 -15.12 15.98
CA LEU A 257 4.73 -14.83 14.62
C LEU A 257 4.75 -13.33 14.31
N MET A 258 4.23 -12.52 15.21
CA MET A 258 4.17 -11.06 15.07
C MET A 258 5.56 -10.42 15.08
N THR A 259 6.49 -11.00 15.86
CA THR A 259 7.90 -10.59 15.87
C THR A 259 8.53 -10.86 14.51
N VAL A 260 8.31 -12.03 13.91
CA VAL A 260 8.80 -12.36 12.56
C VAL A 260 8.28 -11.38 11.52
N VAL A 261 6.97 -11.06 11.54
CA VAL A 261 6.37 -10.08 10.62
C VAL A 261 7.00 -8.70 10.82
N THR A 262 7.21 -8.27 12.06
CA THR A 262 7.84 -6.98 12.38
C THR A 262 9.28 -6.92 11.89
N VAL A 263 10.06 -7.98 12.11
CA VAL A 263 11.45 -8.10 11.63
C VAL A 263 11.49 -8.05 10.10
N LEU A 264 10.58 -8.74 9.43
CA LEU A 264 10.47 -8.70 7.96
C LEU A 264 10.18 -7.30 7.44
N LEU A 265 9.28 -6.55 8.08
CA LEU A 265 8.99 -5.17 7.72
C LEU A 265 10.21 -4.25 7.91
N VAL A 266 10.94 -4.41 9.02
CA VAL A 266 12.18 -3.65 9.26
C VAL A 266 13.24 -4.01 8.22
N ALA A 267 13.39 -5.29 7.86
CA ALA A 267 14.30 -5.73 6.81
C ALA A 267 13.94 -5.10 5.45
N VAL A 268 12.67 -5.07 5.07
CA VAL A 268 12.19 -4.39 3.85
C VAL A 268 12.51 -2.90 3.88
N ALA A 269 12.35 -2.22 5.03
CA ALA A 269 12.71 -0.82 5.19
C ALA A 269 14.22 -0.59 5.00
N ALA A 270 15.05 -1.46 5.57
CA ALA A 270 16.51 -1.41 5.42
C ALA A 270 16.95 -1.62 3.97
N VAL A 271 16.41 -2.63 3.28
CA VAL A 271 16.68 -2.89 1.86
C VAL A 271 16.28 -1.69 0.98
N ARG A 272 15.11 -1.09 1.25
CA ARG A 272 14.70 0.13 0.52
C ARG A 272 15.64 1.30 0.74
N ARG A 273 16.19 1.45 1.94
CA ARG A 273 17.17 2.49 2.25
C ARG A 273 18.46 2.27 1.46
N MET A 274 18.96 1.02 1.43
CA MET A 274 20.16 0.65 0.66
C MET A 274 19.97 0.84 -0.85
N ASN A 275 18.84 0.42 -1.39
CA ASN A 275 18.53 0.61 -2.81
C ASN A 275 18.44 2.12 -3.19
N ARG A 276 18.01 2.97 -2.27
CA ARG A 276 18.03 4.42 -2.50
C ARG A 276 19.45 4.97 -2.57
N LEU A 277 20.34 4.50 -1.70
CA LEU A 277 21.76 4.89 -1.73
C LEU A 277 22.42 4.43 -3.04
N ALA A 278 22.20 3.18 -3.45
CA ALA A 278 22.68 2.68 -4.74
C ALA A 278 22.13 3.51 -5.92
N GLY A 279 20.88 3.93 -5.88
CA GLY A 279 20.30 4.83 -6.89
C GLY A 279 20.98 6.20 -6.96
N LEU A 280 21.37 6.78 -5.83
CA LEU A 280 22.12 8.03 -5.78
C LEU A 280 23.55 7.87 -6.33
N GLU A 281 24.16 6.71 -6.10
CA GLU A 281 25.49 6.37 -6.65
C GLU A 281 25.42 6.23 -8.17
N HIS A 282 24.45 5.50 -8.69
CA HIS A 282 24.22 5.38 -10.14
C HIS A 282 23.90 6.70 -10.82
N ALA A 283 23.27 7.64 -10.13
CA ALA A 283 22.98 8.99 -10.61
C ALA A 283 24.19 9.93 -10.56
N GLY A 284 25.37 9.47 -10.08
CA GLY A 284 26.58 10.29 -9.94
C GLY A 284 26.50 11.35 -8.82
N LEU A 285 25.40 11.39 -8.05
CA LEU A 285 25.20 12.39 -6.99
C LEU A 285 26.15 12.17 -5.81
N VAL A 286 26.58 10.94 -5.58
CA VAL A 286 27.55 10.59 -4.53
C VAL A 286 28.93 11.20 -4.83
N GLU A 287 29.34 11.29 -6.09
CA GLU A 287 30.60 11.93 -6.49
C GLU A 287 30.62 13.44 -6.17
N VAL A 288 29.46 14.10 -6.37
CA VAL A 288 29.31 15.52 -6.02
C VAL A 288 29.40 15.72 -4.50
N GLU A 289 28.83 14.81 -3.72
CA GLU A 289 28.94 14.87 -2.24
C GLU A 289 30.37 14.56 -1.76
N LEU A 290 31.05 13.59 -2.36
CA LEU A 290 32.47 13.28 -2.04
C LEU A 290 33.41 14.41 -2.40
N ALA A 291 33.12 15.19 -3.46
CA ALA A 291 33.87 16.37 -3.82
C ALA A 291 33.81 17.47 -2.74
N THR A 292 32.85 17.45 -1.84
CA THR A 292 32.76 18.38 -0.69
C THR A 292 33.62 17.96 0.52
N GLY A 293 34.44 16.90 0.41
CA GLY A 293 35.34 16.41 1.48
C GLY A 293 34.70 15.53 2.52
N VAL A 294 33.48 15.03 2.29
CA VAL A 294 32.80 14.06 3.16
C VAL A 294 33.38 12.66 2.91
N SER A 295 33.77 11.94 3.96
CA SER A 295 34.29 10.58 3.82
C SER A 295 33.18 9.58 3.46
N ARG A 296 33.49 8.56 2.64
CA ARG A 296 32.56 7.50 2.25
C ARG A 296 31.90 6.83 3.45
N SER A 297 32.63 6.57 4.52
CA SER A 297 32.10 5.98 5.75
C SER A 297 31.01 6.81 6.43
N ARG A 298 31.15 8.15 6.42
CA ARG A 298 30.11 9.05 6.95
C ARG A 298 28.84 9.07 6.10
N LEU A 299 28.98 8.88 4.80
CA LEU A 299 27.86 8.83 3.85
C LEU A 299 27.04 7.53 4.06
N PHE A 300 27.70 6.41 4.37
CA PHE A 300 27.04 5.13 4.67
C PHE A 300 26.38 5.08 6.06
N LEU A 301 26.93 5.80 7.04
CA LEU A 301 26.41 5.81 8.43
C LEU A 301 25.30 6.87 8.64
N SER A 302 24.97 7.64 7.66
CA SER A 302 23.93 8.68 7.70
C SER A 302 22.64 8.24 6.99
#